data_044b8502656ac4029ffe9afa04346eb2
#
_entry.id   044b8502656ac4029ffe9afa04346eb2
#
_cell.length_a   1.000
_cell.length_b   1.000
_cell.length_c   1.000
_cell.angle_alpha   90.00
_cell.angle_beta   90.00
_cell.angle_gamma   90.00
#
_symmetry.space_group_name_H-M   'P 1'
#
loop_
_entity.id
_entity.type
_entity.pdbx_description
1 polymer ?
#
loop_
_entity_poly.entity_id
_entity_poly.type
_entity_poly.pdbx_seq_one_letter_code
_entity_poly.pdbx_strand_id
1 'polypeptide(L)'
;MTVQQPNSFRTGPDERGHFGIYGGRFVAETLMPLILELEAAYAKAKADPKFQKEMDGHLANYVGRPSSLYFAERLTEHCGGAKIYFKREDLNHTGAHKVNNVLGQIMLALRMGKTRIIAETGAGMHGVATATLCAKFGLPCIVYMGAVDVERQKPNVLRMNILGAEVRSVESGARTLKDAMNEALRDWVTNVSDTFYCIGTVAGPHPYPAMVRDFQSIIGRETRDQLHATEGRLPDSLVACIGGGSNAMGLFHPFLDERSVEIYGVEAAGHGLNSKHAASIAGGRPGVLHGNRTYLLMNDDGQIEEAHSISAGLDYPGIGPEHAWLHDMGRVKFLSATDDEAVAAFQLCSKLEGIIPALESAHALAIVPEIAAKKPKDLLMVVNLSGRGDKDLASVEAYLERKNR
;
A
#
# COMPACT_ATOMS: atom_id res chain seq x y z
N MET A 1 -25.65 12.54 -13.96
CA MET A 1 -25.12 13.86 -13.53
C MET A 1 -23.65 13.87 -13.84
N THR A 2 -23.15 14.86 -14.61
CA THR A 2 -21.71 15.02 -14.84
C THR A 2 -21.05 15.44 -13.52
N VAL A 3 -20.18 14.62 -12.99
CA VAL A 3 -19.42 14.95 -11.77
C VAL A 3 -18.48 16.11 -12.11
N GLN A 4 -18.61 17.22 -11.38
CA GLN A 4 -17.76 18.38 -11.59
C GLN A 4 -16.33 18.04 -11.19
N GLN A 5 -15.41 18.09 -12.15
CA GLN A 5 -14.00 17.80 -11.90
C GLN A 5 -13.35 18.90 -11.05
N PRO A 6 -12.54 18.57 -10.04
CA PRO A 6 -11.82 19.56 -9.25
C PRO A 6 -10.73 20.26 -10.10
N ASN A 7 -10.36 21.47 -9.70
CA ASN A 7 -9.24 22.19 -10.32
C ASN A 7 -7.90 21.42 -10.12
N SER A 8 -7.73 20.79 -8.96
CA SER A 8 -6.59 19.94 -8.63
C SER A 8 -7.06 18.71 -7.84
N PHE A 9 -6.52 17.54 -8.17
CA PHE A 9 -6.74 16.30 -7.41
C PHE A 9 -5.81 16.17 -6.21
N ARG A 10 -4.89 17.11 -5.99
CA ARG A 10 -3.87 17.06 -4.94
C ARG A 10 -4.22 17.93 -3.72
N THR A 11 -5.34 18.62 -3.73
CA THR A 11 -5.73 19.56 -2.68
C THR A 11 -6.43 18.90 -1.47
N GLY A 12 -6.86 17.63 -1.60
CA GLY A 12 -7.49 16.91 -0.50
C GLY A 12 -6.51 16.39 0.57
N PRO A 13 -7.00 16.00 1.74
CA PRO A 13 -8.40 16.10 2.17
C PRO A 13 -8.80 17.51 2.59
N ASP A 14 -10.11 17.73 2.82
CA ASP A 14 -10.63 18.95 3.44
C ASP A 14 -10.24 19.04 4.94
N GLU A 15 -10.62 20.13 5.61
CA GLU A 15 -10.32 20.37 7.05
C GLU A 15 -10.93 19.32 7.99
N ARG A 16 -11.95 18.60 7.53
CA ARG A 16 -12.59 17.50 8.28
C ARG A 16 -11.98 16.13 7.94
N GLY A 17 -10.98 16.09 7.06
CA GLY A 17 -10.30 14.86 6.64
C GLY A 17 -11.03 14.09 5.55
N HIS A 18 -11.86 14.76 4.72
CA HIS A 18 -12.61 14.10 3.65
C HIS A 18 -12.06 14.37 2.26
N PHE A 19 -12.15 13.35 1.41
CA PHE A 19 -12.04 13.40 -0.03
C PHE A 19 -13.45 13.20 -0.60
N GLY A 20 -14.16 14.29 -0.89
CA GLY A 20 -15.59 14.23 -1.19
C GLY A 20 -16.39 13.66 -0.01
N ILE A 21 -17.05 12.50 -0.22
CA ILE A 21 -17.79 11.80 0.85
C ILE A 21 -16.94 10.79 1.63
N TYR A 22 -15.69 10.54 1.21
CA TYR A 22 -14.80 9.53 1.78
C TYR A 22 -13.81 10.12 2.78
N GLY A 23 -13.28 9.29 3.69
CA GLY A 23 -12.36 9.72 4.75
C GLY A 23 -13.08 9.97 6.08
N GLY A 24 -12.69 11.03 6.78
CA GLY A 24 -13.25 11.42 8.07
C GLY A 24 -12.55 10.76 9.28
N ARG A 25 -13.18 10.91 10.46
CA ARG A 25 -12.66 10.44 11.76
C ARG A 25 -13.76 9.66 12.48
N PHE A 26 -14.01 8.41 12.05
CA PHE A 26 -15.02 7.54 12.64
C PHE A 26 -14.38 6.65 13.71
N VAL A 27 -14.02 7.26 14.82
CA VAL A 27 -13.34 6.60 15.96
C VAL A 27 -14.10 6.81 17.26
N ALA A 28 -13.79 6.01 18.28
CA ALA A 28 -14.29 6.19 19.63
C ALA A 28 -13.83 7.55 20.18
N GLU A 29 -14.67 8.20 20.99
CA GLU A 29 -14.44 9.51 21.57
C GLU A 29 -13.12 9.56 22.36
N THR A 30 -12.73 8.47 22.99
CA THR A 30 -11.48 8.32 23.74
C THR A 30 -10.22 8.48 22.87
N LEU A 31 -10.32 8.21 21.55
CA LEU A 31 -9.22 8.40 20.60
C LEU A 31 -9.16 9.82 20.02
N MET A 32 -10.23 10.59 20.08
CA MET A 32 -10.29 11.90 19.41
C MET A 32 -9.19 12.87 19.89
N PRO A 33 -8.88 13.00 21.17
CA PRO A 33 -7.79 13.89 21.61
C PRO A 33 -6.44 13.50 20.98
N LEU A 34 -6.13 12.20 20.90
CA LEU A 34 -4.90 11.71 20.29
C LEU A 34 -4.88 11.92 18.77
N ILE A 35 -6.01 11.72 18.09
CA ILE A 35 -6.15 11.98 16.65
C ILE A 35 -5.87 13.45 16.32
N LEU A 36 -6.41 14.37 17.13
CA LEU A 36 -6.16 15.81 16.96
C LEU A 36 -4.71 16.20 17.31
N GLU A 37 -4.13 15.58 18.35
CA GLU A 37 -2.71 15.72 18.68
C GLU A 37 -1.82 15.24 17.51
N LEU A 38 -2.13 14.07 16.93
CA LEU A 38 -1.42 13.52 15.78
C LEU A 38 -1.51 14.45 14.57
N GLU A 39 -2.70 14.97 14.26
CA GLU A 39 -2.90 15.90 13.16
C GLU A 39 -2.06 17.17 13.31
N ALA A 40 -2.07 17.77 14.51
CA ALA A 40 -1.27 18.95 14.80
C ALA A 40 0.24 18.66 14.73
N ALA A 41 0.70 17.52 15.28
CA ALA A 41 2.09 17.09 15.24
C ALA A 41 2.55 16.83 13.80
N TYR A 42 1.70 16.18 12.99
CA TYR A 42 1.97 15.93 11.58
C TYR A 42 2.05 17.23 10.76
N ALA A 43 1.11 18.15 10.94
CA ALA A 43 1.14 19.45 10.26
C ALA A 43 2.43 20.23 10.60
N LYS A 44 2.83 20.23 11.87
CA LYS A 44 4.09 20.85 12.34
C LYS A 44 5.32 20.17 11.72
N ALA A 45 5.37 18.83 11.70
CA ALA A 45 6.48 18.08 11.14
C ALA A 45 6.59 18.30 9.61
N LYS A 46 5.45 18.35 8.90
CA LYS A 46 5.39 18.61 7.45
C LYS A 46 5.97 20.00 7.10
N ALA A 47 5.78 20.98 7.95
CA ALA A 47 6.30 22.35 7.76
C ALA A 47 7.73 22.55 8.29
N ASP A 48 8.29 21.59 9.04
CA ASP A 48 9.63 21.71 9.67
C ASP A 48 10.75 21.23 8.72
N PRO A 49 11.62 22.15 8.21
CA PRO A 49 12.74 21.76 7.35
C PRO A 49 13.74 20.81 8.04
N LYS A 50 13.83 20.84 9.39
CA LYS A 50 14.72 19.92 10.13
C LYS A 50 14.17 18.50 10.09
N PHE A 51 12.84 18.33 10.21
CA PHE A 51 12.20 17.02 10.06
C PHE A 51 12.43 16.46 8.65
N GLN A 52 12.22 17.28 7.63
CA GLN A 52 12.42 16.86 6.24
C GLN A 52 13.87 16.44 5.99
N LYS A 53 14.85 17.27 6.41
CA LYS A 53 16.27 16.95 6.24
C LYS A 53 16.69 15.68 6.97
N GLU A 54 16.17 15.45 8.18
CA GLU A 54 16.45 14.23 8.96
C GLU A 54 15.84 13.00 8.25
N MET A 55 14.59 13.11 7.79
CA MET A 55 13.91 12.06 7.04
C MET A 55 14.65 11.73 5.73
N ASP A 56 15.05 12.75 4.96
CA ASP A 56 15.82 12.57 3.71
C ASP A 56 17.16 11.88 3.98
N GLY A 57 17.83 12.23 5.07
CA GLY A 57 19.07 11.58 5.51
C GLY A 57 18.87 10.08 5.80
N HIS A 58 17.78 9.70 6.46
CA HIS A 58 17.45 8.30 6.70
C HIS A 58 17.00 7.58 5.42
N LEU A 59 16.22 8.24 4.58
CA LEU A 59 15.81 7.68 3.29
C LEU A 59 17.02 7.36 2.42
N ALA A 60 17.98 8.26 2.33
CA ALA A 60 19.19 8.05 1.53
C ALA A 60 20.13 7.00 2.14
N ASN A 61 20.51 7.16 3.43
CA ASN A 61 21.61 6.40 4.02
C ASN A 61 21.19 5.08 4.70
N TYR A 62 19.90 4.92 5.04
CA TYR A 62 19.39 3.73 5.71
C TYR A 62 18.42 2.94 4.84
N VAL A 63 17.50 3.61 4.15
CA VAL A 63 16.55 2.94 3.26
C VAL A 63 17.17 2.60 1.91
N GLY A 64 18.15 3.36 1.43
CA GLY A 64 18.85 3.16 0.17
C GLY A 64 18.17 3.85 -1.02
N ARG A 65 17.49 4.99 -0.75
CA ARG A 65 16.86 5.78 -1.82
C ARG A 65 17.85 6.73 -2.51
N PRO A 66 17.59 7.13 -3.78
CA PRO A 66 16.41 6.79 -4.58
C PRO A 66 16.39 5.33 -5.03
N SER A 67 15.21 4.69 -4.99
CA SER A 67 15.06 3.35 -5.59
C SER A 67 15.15 3.44 -7.12
N SER A 68 15.72 2.41 -7.74
CA SER A 68 15.98 2.41 -9.18
C SER A 68 14.68 2.48 -10.00
N LEU A 69 14.74 3.21 -11.12
CA LEU A 69 13.81 3.08 -12.23
C LEU A 69 14.48 2.18 -13.28
N TYR A 70 13.98 0.96 -13.44
CA TYR A 70 14.57 -0.09 -14.26
C TYR A 70 13.78 -0.28 -15.56
N PHE A 71 14.46 -0.21 -16.71
CA PHE A 71 13.84 -0.55 -17.99
C PHE A 71 13.71 -2.07 -18.13
N ALA A 72 12.47 -2.56 -18.18
CA ALA A 72 12.17 -3.98 -18.32
C ALA A 72 12.20 -4.36 -19.81
N GLU A 73 13.41 -4.56 -20.34
CA GLU A 73 13.67 -4.71 -21.77
C GLU A 73 12.98 -5.95 -22.34
N ARG A 74 13.17 -7.11 -21.72
CA ARG A 74 12.61 -8.39 -22.22
C ARG A 74 11.09 -8.45 -22.08
N LEU A 75 10.54 -7.83 -21.02
CA LEU A 75 9.09 -7.72 -20.87
C LEU A 75 8.50 -6.76 -21.90
N THR A 76 9.19 -5.66 -22.19
CA THR A 76 8.81 -4.70 -23.25
C THR A 76 8.79 -5.41 -24.63
N GLU A 77 9.83 -6.15 -24.95
CA GLU A 77 9.90 -6.95 -26.19
C GLU A 77 8.78 -7.99 -26.26
N HIS A 78 8.54 -8.70 -25.17
CA HIS A 78 7.49 -9.71 -25.08
C HIS A 78 6.08 -9.10 -25.31
N CYS A 79 5.80 -7.92 -24.77
CA CYS A 79 4.53 -7.22 -24.93
C CYS A 79 4.38 -6.58 -26.32
N GLY A 80 5.48 -6.19 -26.95
CA GLY A 80 5.50 -5.64 -28.33
C GLY A 80 4.94 -4.23 -28.50
N GLY A 81 4.60 -3.54 -27.39
CA GLY A 81 3.99 -2.20 -27.36
C GLY A 81 4.83 -1.19 -26.58
N ALA A 82 4.18 -0.46 -25.65
CA ALA A 82 4.81 0.58 -24.84
C ALA A 82 6.08 0.09 -24.11
N LYS A 83 7.08 0.98 -23.94
CA LYS A 83 8.24 0.74 -23.08
C LYS A 83 7.81 0.60 -21.61
N ILE A 84 8.24 -0.44 -20.94
CA ILE A 84 7.87 -0.77 -19.56
C ILE A 84 9.04 -0.47 -18.63
N TYR A 85 8.80 0.35 -17.64
CA TYR A 85 9.73 0.66 -16.56
C TYR A 85 9.21 0.14 -15.23
N PHE A 86 10.08 -0.42 -14.40
CA PHE A 86 9.77 -0.79 -13.03
C PHE A 86 10.34 0.22 -12.04
N LYS A 87 9.50 0.80 -11.20
CA LYS A 87 9.94 1.51 -10.00
C LYS A 87 10.22 0.47 -8.91
N ARG A 88 11.50 0.28 -8.56
CA ARG A 88 12.04 -0.85 -7.81
C ARG A 88 11.98 -0.62 -6.30
N GLU A 89 10.76 -0.53 -5.72
CA GLU A 89 10.58 -0.43 -4.27
C GLU A 89 10.94 -1.74 -3.51
N ASP A 90 11.05 -2.84 -4.22
CA ASP A 90 11.55 -4.13 -3.73
C ASP A 90 13.03 -4.10 -3.33
N LEU A 91 13.81 -3.13 -3.82
CA LEU A 91 15.23 -2.94 -3.50
C LEU A 91 15.47 -2.11 -2.23
N ASN A 92 14.46 -1.47 -1.68
CA ASN A 92 14.60 -0.71 -0.44
C ASN A 92 14.98 -1.63 0.73
N HIS A 93 15.65 -1.06 1.73
CA HIS A 93 15.82 -1.77 3.01
C HIS A 93 14.48 -2.28 3.52
N THR A 94 14.43 -3.51 4.04
CA THR A 94 13.24 -4.33 4.34
C THR A 94 12.59 -5.03 3.15
N GLY A 95 12.90 -4.64 1.91
CA GLY A 95 12.44 -5.31 0.69
C GLY A 95 11.06 -4.88 0.18
N ALA A 96 10.57 -3.70 0.56
CA ALA A 96 9.31 -3.13 0.09
C ALA A 96 9.20 -1.61 0.35
N HIS A 97 8.18 -0.98 -0.25
CA HIS A 97 7.82 0.43 -0.06
C HIS A 97 7.42 0.81 1.37
N LYS A 98 7.06 -0.15 2.21
CA LYS A 98 6.51 0.08 3.57
C LYS A 98 7.43 0.91 4.45
N VAL A 99 8.74 0.74 4.31
CA VAL A 99 9.76 1.44 5.10
C VAL A 99 9.68 2.96 4.97
N ASN A 100 9.25 3.49 3.83
CA ASN A 100 9.12 4.94 3.61
C ASN A 100 8.12 5.57 4.58
N ASN A 101 6.94 4.99 4.64
CA ASN A 101 5.86 5.43 5.50
C ASN A 101 6.19 5.21 6.99
N VAL A 102 6.69 4.01 7.33
CA VAL A 102 7.00 3.66 8.72
C VAL A 102 8.08 4.59 9.28
N LEU A 103 9.09 4.96 8.49
CA LEU A 103 10.10 5.93 8.91
C LEU A 103 9.48 7.26 9.34
N GLY A 104 8.61 7.83 8.50
CA GLY A 104 7.93 9.09 8.82
C GLY A 104 7.08 8.99 10.08
N GLN A 105 6.33 7.89 10.24
CA GLN A 105 5.48 7.67 11.41
C GLN A 105 6.29 7.46 12.70
N ILE A 106 7.38 6.68 12.67
CA ILE A 106 8.23 6.48 13.86
C ILE A 106 8.93 7.78 14.28
N MET A 107 9.46 8.54 13.32
CA MET A 107 10.04 9.87 13.62
C MET A 107 9.00 10.82 14.23
N LEU A 108 7.75 10.75 13.76
CA LEU A 108 6.65 11.55 14.31
C LEU A 108 6.29 11.08 15.73
N ALA A 109 6.18 9.77 15.96
CA ALA A 109 5.91 9.18 17.28
C ALA A 109 6.94 9.63 18.33
N LEU A 110 8.24 9.62 17.97
CA LEU A 110 9.32 10.12 18.83
C LEU A 110 9.13 11.60 19.19
N ARG A 111 8.75 12.45 18.22
CA ARG A 111 8.48 13.88 18.46
C ARG A 111 7.24 14.14 19.30
N MET A 112 6.29 13.20 19.28
CA MET A 112 5.11 13.20 20.16
C MET A 112 5.41 12.62 21.55
N GLY A 113 6.64 12.17 21.83
CA GLY A 113 7.01 11.56 23.09
C GLY A 113 6.39 10.19 23.35
N LYS A 114 5.93 9.50 22.31
CA LYS A 114 5.38 8.14 22.43
C LYS A 114 6.50 7.13 22.66
N THR A 115 6.28 6.21 23.58
CA THR A 115 7.30 5.28 24.08
C THR A 115 7.05 3.83 23.67
N ARG A 116 5.90 3.56 23.03
CA ARG A 116 5.48 2.23 22.58
C ARG A 116 4.86 2.32 21.19
N ILE A 117 5.22 1.39 20.31
CA ILE A 117 4.69 1.32 18.96
C ILE A 117 3.88 0.04 18.80
N ILE A 118 2.70 0.16 18.21
CA ILE A 118 1.93 -0.98 17.73
C ILE A 118 1.71 -0.87 16.24
N ALA A 119 1.57 -2.02 15.55
CA ALA A 119 1.25 -2.10 14.14
C ALA A 119 0.39 -3.33 13.85
N GLU A 120 -0.32 -3.29 12.74
CA GLU A 120 -0.96 -4.45 12.10
C GLU A 120 -0.10 -4.95 10.94
N THR A 121 -0.28 -6.20 10.54
CA THR A 121 0.31 -6.71 9.31
C THR A 121 -0.46 -7.92 8.75
N GLY A 122 -0.56 -8.03 7.42
CA GLY A 122 -1.03 -9.22 6.70
C GLY A 122 0.16 -9.99 6.12
N ALA A 123 0.71 -9.54 4.98
CA ALA A 123 1.90 -10.14 4.36
C ALA A 123 3.19 -10.07 5.20
N GLY A 124 3.17 -9.43 6.35
CA GLY A 124 4.33 -9.27 7.23
C GLY A 124 5.26 -8.13 6.86
N MET A 125 5.17 -7.54 5.67
CA MET A 125 6.11 -6.50 5.22
C MET A 125 5.99 -5.19 6.00
N HIS A 126 4.78 -4.80 6.40
CA HIS A 126 4.59 -3.65 7.28
C HIS A 126 5.13 -3.93 8.69
N GLY A 127 4.83 -5.10 9.24
CA GLY A 127 5.35 -5.52 10.54
C GLY A 127 6.87 -5.55 10.57
N VAL A 128 7.52 -6.11 9.54
CA VAL A 128 8.99 -6.11 9.40
C VAL A 128 9.54 -4.67 9.32
N ALA A 129 8.92 -3.79 8.54
CA ALA A 129 9.38 -2.39 8.45
C ALA A 129 9.25 -1.68 9.80
N THR A 130 8.13 -1.90 10.52
CA THR A 130 7.91 -1.31 11.86
C THR A 130 8.91 -1.86 12.87
N ALA A 131 9.08 -3.18 12.94
CA ALA A 131 10.06 -3.82 13.82
C ALA A 131 11.49 -3.31 13.55
N THR A 132 11.86 -3.18 12.25
CA THR A 132 13.17 -2.66 11.83
C THR A 132 13.43 -1.26 12.34
N LEU A 133 12.46 -0.36 12.17
CA LEU A 133 12.64 1.04 12.60
C LEU A 133 12.50 1.20 14.11
N CYS A 134 11.66 0.41 14.77
CA CYS A 134 11.61 0.36 16.23
C CYS A 134 12.94 -0.13 16.82
N ALA A 135 13.55 -1.18 16.26
CA ALA A 135 14.89 -1.62 16.66
C ALA A 135 15.94 -0.52 16.47
N LYS A 136 15.92 0.18 15.31
CA LYS A 136 16.83 1.29 15.01
C LYS A 136 16.72 2.44 16.01
N PHE A 137 15.50 2.77 16.42
CA PHE A 137 15.23 3.92 17.31
C PHE A 137 15.07 3.53 18.79
N GLY A 138 15.25 2.25 19.14
CA GLY A 138 15.18 1.76 20.52
C GLY A 138 13.78 1.79 21.15
N LEU A 139 12.74 1.56 20.34
CA LEU A 139 11.34 1.57 20.77
C LEU A 139 10.76 0.15 20.91
N PRO A 140 10.03 -0.16 22.00
CA PRO A 140 9.22 -1.37 22.09
C PRO A 140 8.20 -1.45 20.95
N CYS A 141 8.06 -2.63 20.34
CA CYS A 141 7.20 -2.85 19.20
C CYS A 141 6.33 -4.11 19.38
N ILE A 142 5.03 -3.95 19.18
CA ILE A 142 4.08 -5.07 19.11
C ILE A 142 3.43 -5.06 17.74
N VAL A 143 3.43 -6.21 17.07
CA VAL A 143 2.83 -6.38 15.75
C VAL A 143 1.68 -7.38 15.84
N TYR A 144 0.45 -6.94 15.54
CA TYR A 144 -0.72 -7.79 15.43
C TYR A 144 -0.79 -8.42 14.05
N MET A 145 -0.97 -9.72 13.98
CA MET A 145 -1.02 -10.48 12.73
C MET A 145 -2.06 -11.59 12.84
N GLY A 146 -2.92 -11.74 11.85
CA GLY A 146 -3.91 -12.82 11.83
C GLY A 146 -3.24 -14.19 11.83
N ALA A 147 -3.80 -15.16 12.56
CA ALA A 147 -3.21 -16.49 12.71
C ALA A 147 -2.99 -17.21 11.35
N VAL A 148 -3.89 -17.00 10.39
CA VAL A 148 -3.72 -17.53 9.02
C VAL A 148 -2.52 -16.88 8.34
N ASP A 149 -2.32 -15.58 8.50
CA ASP A 149 -1.19 -14.86 7.91
C ASP A 149 0.14 -15.20 8.61
N VAL A 150 0.12 -15.45 9.93
CA VAL A 150 1.30 -15.94 10.67
C VAL A 150 1.84 -17.23 10.04
N GLU A 151 0.96 -18.17 9.71
CA GLU A 151 1.33 -19.43 9.06
C GLU A 151 1.84 -19.21 7.61
N ARG A 152 1.13 -18.38 6.82
CA ARG A 152 1.49 -18.07 5.43
C ARG A 152 2.87 -17.39 5.31
N GLN A 153 3.23 -16.57 6.32
CA GLN A 153 4.34 -15.63 6.26
C GLN A 153 5.38 -15.85 7.38
N LYS A 154 5.62 -17.09 7.76
CA LYS A 154 6.61 -17.50 8.79
C LYS A 154 7.98 -16.82 8.67
N PRO A 155 8.56 -16.64 7.47
CA PRO A 155 9.86 -15.95 7.35
C PRO A 155 9.81 -14.49 7.83
N ASN A 156 8.69 -13.78 7.61
CA ASN A 156 8.53 -12.40 8.10
C ASN A 156 8.28 -12.36 9.61
N VAL A 157 7.54 -13.34 10.15
CA VAL A 157 7.37 -13.48 11.62
C VAL A 157 8.73 -13.69 12.29
N LEU A 158 9.57 -14.57 11.75
CA LEU A 158 10.93 -14.78 12.26
C LEU A 158 11.77 -13.49 12.19
N ARG A 159 11.68 -12.74 11.09
CA ARG A 159 12.38 -11.44 10.95
C ARG A 159 11.96 -10.43 12.03
N MET A 160 10.65 -10.31 12.28
CA MET A 160 10.12 -9.42 13.33
C MET A 160 10.63 -9.82 14.72
N ASN A 161 10.63 -11.11 15.05
CA ASN A 161 11.13 -11.63 16.32
C ASN A 161 12.64 -11.38 16.49
N ILE A 162 13.45 -11.60 15.44
CA ILE A 162 14.90 -11.31 15.45
C ILE A 162 15.16 -9.81 15.66
N LEU A 163 14.30 -8.94 15.15
CA LEU A 163 14.37 -7.49 15.33
C LEU A 163 13.87 -7.03 16.71
N GLY A 164 13.44 -7.95 17.58
CA GLY A 164 13.00 -7.67 18.93
C GLY A 164 11.53 -7.23 19.06
N ALA A 165 10.74 -7.32 18.00
CA ALA A 165 9.30 -7.05 18.09
C ALA A 165 8.55 -8.29 18.63
N GLU A 166 7.50 -8.04 19.42
CA GLU A 166 6.52 -9.06 19.83
C GLU A 166 5.48 -9.21 18.74
N VAL A 167 5.34 -10.41 18.16
CA VAL A 167 4.26 -10.72 17.21
C VAL A 167 3.11 -11.39 17.97
N ARG A 168 1.93 -10.73 17.95
CA ARG A 168 0.69 -11.24 18.55
C ARG A 168 -0.22 -11.83 17.50
N SER A 169 -0.41 -13.16 17.55
CA SER A 169 -1.36 -13.87 16.71
C SER A 169 -2.80 -13.52 17.07
N VAL A 170 -3.61 -13.20 16.08
CA VAL A 170 -5.04 -12.88 16.25
C VAL A 170 -5.87 -14.05 15.77
N GLU A 171 -6.58 -14.68 16.71
CA GLU A 171 -7.38 -15.89 16.48
C GLU A 171 -8.86 -15.60 16.20
N SER A 172 -9.30 -14.36 16.35
CA SER A 172 -10.69 -13.95 16.12
C SER A 172 -10.98 -13.69 14.63
N GLY A 173 -12.25 -13.78 14.24
CA GLY A 173 -12.73 -13.49 12.88
C GLY A 173 -12.17 -14.43 11.82
N ALA A 174 -11.87 -13.87 10.65
CA ALA A 174 -11.22 -14.58 9.55
C ALA A 174 -9.74 -14.86 9.79
N ARG A 175 -9.17 -14.32 10.86
CA ARG A 175 -7.76 -14.46 11.26
C ARG A 175 -6.77 -13.93 10.21
N THR A 176 -7.16 -12.81 9.57
CA THR A 176 -6.38 -12.11 8.52
C THR A 176 -6.13 -10.65 8.90
N LEU A 177 -5.63 -9.85 7.96
CA LEU A 177 -5.27 -8.44 8.15
C LEU A 177 -6.39 -7.59 8.79
N LYS A 178 -7.66 -7.78 8.39
CA LYS A 178 -8.80 -7.03 8.97
C LYS A 178 -8.88 -7.22 10.48
N ASP A 179 -8.72 -8.45 10.95
CA ASP A 179 -8.83 -8.78 12.38
C ASP A 179 -7.60 -8.31 13.16
N ALA A 180 -6.42 -8.35 12.53
CA ALA A 180 -5.21 -7.74 13.08
C ALA A 180 -5.39 -6.23 13.31
N MET A 181 -6.00 -5.51 12.36
CA MET A 181 -6.33 -4.09 12.52
C MET A 181 -7.34 -3.86 13.67
N ASN A 182 -8.34 -4.72 13.82
CA ASN A 182 -9.30 -4.63 14.93
C ASN A 182 -8.60 -4.74 16.29
N GLU A 183 -7.66 -5.70 16.45
CA GLU A 183 -6.92 -5.87 17.71
C GLU A 183 -5.96 -4.71 17.97
N ALA A 184 -5.25 -4.22 16.94
CA ALA A 184 -4.40 -3.06 17.07
C ALA A 184 -5.20 -1.81 17.51
N LEU A 185 -6.41 -1.60 16.97
CA LEU A 185 -7.30 -0.52 17.39
C LEU A 185 -7.77 -0.68 18.83
N ARG A 186 -8.08 -1.89 19.30
CA ARG A 186 -8.46 -2.15 20.71
C ARG A 186 -7.30 -1.85 21.67
N ASP A 187 -6.09 -2.30 21.33
CA ASP A 187 -4.89 -1.96 22.10
C ASP A 187 -4.69 -0.45 22.15
N TRP A 188 -4.81 0.22 21.01
CA TRP A 188 -4.61 1.67 20.91
C TRP A 188 -5.59 2.46 21.78
N VAL A 189 -6.88 2.12 21.74
CA VAL A 189 -7.92 2.73 22.61
C VAL A 189 -7.58 2.54 24.10
N THR A 190 -7.02 1.39 24.46
CA THR A 190 -6.66 1.06 25.83
C THR A 190 -5.41 1.81 26.32
N ASN A 191 -4.46 2.09 25.45
CA ASN A 191 -3.13 2.61 25.78
C ASN A 191 -2.80 3.93 25.04
N VAL A 192 -3.78 4.84 24.93
CA VAL A 192 -3.67 6.05 24.10
C VAL A 192 -2.55 7.02 24.54
N SER A 193 -2.18 7.00 25.85
CA SER A 193 -1.26 7.99 26.42
C SER A 193 0.18 7.82 25.91
N ASP A 194 0.66 6.59 25.82
CA ASP A 194 2.06 6.26 25.56
C ASP A 194 2.28 5.55 24.21
N THR A 195 1.22 5.08 23.59
CA THR A 195 1.24 4.20 22.42
C THR A 195 0.96 4.97 21.12
N PHE A 196 1.80 4.76 20.11
CA PHE A 196 1.57 5.19 18.74
C PHE A 196 1.16 3.98 17.88
N TYR A 197 0.03 4.10 17.20
CA TYR A 197 -0.37 3.12 16.20
C TYR A 197 0.22 3.49 14.83
N CYS A 198 1.17 2.68 14.35
CA CYS A 198 1.79 2.82 13.06
C CYS A 198 0.96 2.09 12.00
N ILE A 199 0.14 2.80 11.23
CA ILE A 199 -0.74 2.22 10.20
C ILE A 199 0.01 1.99 8.89
N GLY A 200 -0.14 0.79 8.33
CA GLY A 200 0.62 0.33 7.16
C GLY A 200 0.10 0.76 5.79
N THR A 201 -1.04 1.44 5.71
CA THR A 201 -1.67 1.81 4.45
C THR A 201 -2.36 3.17 4.51
N VAL A 202 -2.88 3.66 3.36
CA VAL A 202 -3.63 4.93 3.25
C VAL A 202 -5.09 4.78 3.71
N ALA A 203 -5.31 4.04 4.80
CA ALA A 203 -6.59 3.83 5.45
C ALA A 203 -6.53 4.34 6.91
N GLY A 204 -7.62 4.20 7.63
CA GLY A 204 -7.71 4.69 9.01
C GLY A 204 -8.32 6.09 9.11
N PRO A 205 -8.52 6.59 10.33
CA PRO A 205 -9.07 7.92 10.56
C PRO A 205 -8.10 9.00 10.06
N HIS A 206 -8.63 10.13 9.60
CA HIS A 206 -7.76 11.29 9.35
C HIS A 206 -6.94 11.64 10.62
N PRO A 207 -5.62 11.92 10.52
CA PRO A 207 -4.85 12.28 9.33
C PRO A 207 -4.13 11.11 8.61
N TYR A 208 -4.30 9.85 9.02
CA TYR A 208 -3.54 8.72 8.50
C TYR A 208 -3.53 8.60 6.98
N PRO A 209 -4.67 8.67 6.25
CA PRO A 209 -4.64 8.53 4.80
C PRO A 209 -3.72 9.56 4.11
N ALA A 210 -3.83 10.83 4.51
CA ALA A 210 -3.01 11.91 3.95
C ALA A 210 -1.54 11.80 4.40
N MET A 211 -1.28 11.48 5.66
CA MET A 211 0.05 11.32 6.22
C MET A 211 0.82 10.18 5.54
N VAL A 212 0.20 9.01 5.43
CA VAL A 212 0.80 7.85 4.76
C VAL A 212 1.05 8.14 3.28
N ARG A 213 0.09 8.76 2.58
CA ARG A 213 0.27 9.24 1.21
C ARG A 213 1.50 10.13 1.07
N ASP A 214 1.63 11.13 1.91
CA ASP A 214 2.69 12.12 1.80
C ASP A 214 4.08 11.47 2.01
N PHE A 215 4.22 10.56 2.98
CA PHE A 215 5.45 9.80 3.19
C PHE A 215 5.76 8.84 2.03
N GLN A 216 4.75 8.26 1.40
CA GLN A 216 4.92 7.39 0.24
C GLN A 216 5.14 8.15 -1.07
N SER A 217 4.78 9.43 -1.16
CA SER A 217 4.87 10.23 -2.39
C SER A 217 6.30 10.42 -2.91
N ILE A 218 7.31 10.05 -2.13
CA ILE A 218 8.71 9.95 -2.58
C ILE A 218 8.84 9.03 -3.81
N ILE A 219 8.02 7.95 -3.89
CA ILE A 219 8.00 7.02 -5.02
C ILE A 219 7.74 7.74 -6.34
N GLY A 220 6.65 8.52 -6.38
CA GLY A 220 6.27 9.23 -7.61
C GLY A 220 7.15 10.44 -7.90
N ARG A 221 7.66 11.15 -6.87
CA ARG A 221 8.62 12.25 -7.08
C ARG A 221 9.89 11.74 -7.75
N GLU A 222 10.51 10.70 -7.23
CA GLU A 222 11.69 10.09 -7.82
C GLU A 222 11.42 9.53 -9.23
N THR A 223 10.25 8.91 -9.44
CA THR A 223 9.84 8.40 -10.76
C THR A 223 9.80 9.53 -11.79
N ARG A 224 9.25 10.70 -11.43
CA ARG A 224 9.20 11.89 -12.29
C ARG A 224 10.61 12.37 -12.67
N ASP A 225 11.46 12.53 -11.66
CA ASP A 225 12.83 13.03 -11.85
C ASP A 225 13.67 12.04 -12.67
N GLN A 226 13.56 10.75 -12.39
CA GLN A 226 14.29 9.70 -13.10
C GLN A 226 13.86 9.58 -14.57
N LEU A 227 12.55 9.60 -14.86
CA LEU A 227 12.07 9.58 -16.25
C LEU A 227 12.47 10.86 -17.00
N HIS A 228 12.40 12.01 -16.33
CA HIS A 228 12.86 13.25 -16.96
C HIS A 228 14.34 13.19 -17.32
N ALA A 229 15.15 12.58 -16.45
CA ALA A 229 16.59 12.41 -16.71
C ALA A 229 16.90 11.40 -17.83
N THR A 230 16.10 10.32 -17.96
CA THR A 230 16.37 9.22 -18.90
C THR A 230 15.63 9.34 -20.23
N GLU A 231 14.37 9.80 -20.23
CA GLU A 231 13.51 9.88 -21.41
C GLU A 231 13.12 11.33 -21.79
N GLY A 232 13.52 12.33 -20.97
CA GLY A 232 13.24 13.76 -21.21
C GLY A 232 11.77 14.16 -21.02
N ARG A 233 10.89 13.26 -20.52
CA ARG A 233 9.45 13.50 -20.41
C ARG A 233 8.79 12.70 -19.29
N LEU A 234 7.51 13.01 -19.02
CA LEU A 234 6.67 12.26 -18.09
C LEU A 234 6.25 10.90 -18.68
N PRO A 235 5.82 9.93 -17.85
CA PRO A 235 5.23 8.69 -18.33
C PRO A 235 3.86 8.95 -18.96
N ASP A 236 3.47 8.07 -19.88
CA ASP A 236 2.12 8.07 -20.46
C ASP A 236 1.15 7.27 -19.59
N SER A 237 1.66 6.31 -18.82
CA SER A 237 0.82 5.55 -17.90
C SER A 237 1.57 5.06 -16.66
N LEU A 238 0.82 4.96 -15.54
CA LEU A 238 1.26 4.42 -14.26
C LEU A 238 0.39 3.23 -13.88
N VAL A 239 1.01 2.18 -13.35
CA VAL A 239 0.33 0.96 -12.90
C VAL A 239 0.81 0.59 -11.51
N ALA A 240 -0.10 0.29 -10.59
CA ALA A 240 0.22 -0.22 -9.26
C ALA A 240 -0.89 -1.11 -8.70
N CYS A 241 -0.52 -2.10 -7.89
CA CYS A 241 -1.47 -2.95 -7.17
C CYS A 241 -2.12 -2.19 -6.02
N ILE A 242 -3.35 -2.57 -5.69
CA ILE A 242 -4.15 -1.93 -4.64
C ILE A 242 -4.78 -2.99 -3.73
N GLY A 243 -4.35 -2.97 -2.45
CA GLY A 243 -5.11 -3.46 -1.32
C GLY A 243 -5.65 -2.21 -0.61
N GLY A 244 -5.08 -1.80 0.53
CA GLY A 244 -5.34 -0.46 1.07
C GLY A 244 -4.81 0.68 0.19
N GLY A 245 -3.78 0.43 -0.65
CA GLY A 245 -3.35 1.28 -1.75
C GLY A 245 -2.20 2.26 -1.46
N SER A 246 -1.38 2.05 -0.41
CA SER A 246 -0.32 3.02 -0.07
C SER A 246 0.80 3.11 -1.10
N ASN A 247 1.21 1.98 -1.70
CA ASN A 247 2.21 1.98 -2.77
C ASN A 247 1.71 2.71 -4.02
N ALA A 248 0.46 2.47 -4.38
CA ALA A 248 -0.21 3.09 -5.52
C ALA A 248 -0.36 4.60 -5.30
N MET A 249 -0.86 5.03 -4.15
CA MET A 249 -0.99 6.44 -3.83
C MET A 249 0.36 7.16 -3.81
N GLY A 250 1.41 6.49 -3.32
CA GLY A 250 2.77 7.02 -3.34
C GLY A 250 3.29 7.29 -4.76
N LEU A 251 3.00 6.39 -5.70
CA LEU A 251 3.33 6.58 -7.12
C LEU A 251 2.42 7.62 -7.78
N PHE A 252 1.10 7.54 -7.55
CA PHE A 252 0.09 8.30 -8.31
C PHE A 252 -0.01 9.76 -7.91
N HIS A 253 0.07 10.07 -6.59
CA HIS A 253 -0.20 11.41 -6.08
C HIS A 253 0.60 12.53 -6.75
N PRO A 254 1.92 12.42 -7.03
CA PRO A 254 2.66 13.44 -7.75
C PRO A 254 2.20 13.68 -9.20
N PHE A 255 1.43 12.75 -9.78
CA PHE A 255 0.94 12.81 -11.17
C PHE A 255 -0.57 13.04 -11.29
N LEU A 256 -1.29 13.21 -10.19
CA LEU A 256 -2.76 13.32 -10.23
C LEU A 256 -3.26 14.50 -11.07
N ASP A 257 -2.53 15.61 -11.12
CA ASP A 257 -2.88 16.80 -11.93
C ASP A 257 -2.36 16.72 -13.37
N GLU A 258 -1.50 15.75 -13.70
CA GLU A 258 -1.03 15.51 -15.07
C GLU A 258 -2.09 14.74 -15.85
N ARG A 259 -3.05 15.45 -16.44
CA ARG A 259 -4.23 14.85 -17.11
C ARG A 259 -3.89 13.94 -18.30
N SER A 260 -2.73 14.12 -18.91
CA SER A 260 -2.21 13.27 -19.99
C SER A 260 -1.72 11.91 -19.51
N VAL A 261 -1.39 11.77 -18.22
CA VAL A 261 -0.90 10.52 -17.63
C VAL A 261 -2.09 9.64 -17.26
N GLU A 262 -2.24 8.49 -17.89
CA GLU A 262 -3.23 7.48 -17.52
C GLU A 262 -2.79 6.75 -16.25
N ILE A 263 -3.71 6.50 -15.33
CA ILE A 263 -3.40 5.84 -14.05
C ILE A 263 -4.28 4.61 -13.90
N TYR A 264 -3.64 3.47 -13.63
CA TYR A 264 -4.27 2.17 -13.45
C TYR A 264 -3.98 1.62 -12.05
N GLY A 265 -5.04 1.43 -11.26
CA GLY A 265 -5.01 0.70 -10.00
C GLY A 265 -5.49 -0.73 -10.20
N VAL A 266 -4.79 -1.73 -9.68
CA VAL A 266 -5.14 -3.14 -9.88
C VAL A 266 -5.48 -3.81 -8.57
N GLU A 267 -6.74 -4.20 -8.43
CA GLU A 267 -7.28 -4.91 -7.26
C GLU A 267 -7.14 -6.44 -7.44
N ALA A 268 -7.24 -7.18 -6.34
CA ALA A 268 -7.23 -8.65 -6.36
C ALA A 268 -8.63 -9.19 -6.61
N ALA A 269 -8.84 -9.81 -7.78
CA ALA A 269 -10.08 -10.50 -8.11
C ALA A 269 -10.15 -11.93 -7.53
N GLY A 270 -9.15 -12.39 -6.81
CA GLY A 270 -9.15 -13.70 -6.14
C GLY A 270 -9.53 -14.84 -7.07
N HIS A 271 -10.61 -15.54 -6.76
CA HIS A 271 -11.18 -16.61 -7.60
C HIS A 271 -12.12 -16.10 -8.70
N GLY A 272 -12.18 -14.78 -8.93
CA GLY A 272 -13.10 -14.11 -9.86
C GLY A 272 -14.12 -13.22 -9.12
N LEU A 273 -14.55 -12.11 -9.76
CA LEU A 273 -15.43 -11.10 -9.17
C LEU A 273 -16.83 -11.64 -8.77
N ASN A 274 -17.26 -12.77 -9.33
CA ASN A 274 -18.50 -13.46 -8.96
C ASN A 274 -18.27 -14.53 -7.85
N SER A 275 -17.08 -14.56 -7.25
CA SER A 275 -16.68 -15.51 -6.23
C SER A 275 -15.99 -14.76 -5.07
N LYS A 276 -15.11 -15.44 -4.29
CA LYS A 276 -14.32 -14.76 -3.24
C LYS A 276 -13.22 -13.92 -3.85
N HIS A 277 -13.20 -12.61 -3.54
CA HIS A 277 -12.22 -11.64 -4.04
C HIS A 277 -11.96 -10.53 -3.01
N ALA A 278 -11.01 -9.65 -3.28
CA ALA A 278 -10.68 -8.47 -2.46
C ALA A 278 -10.80 -7.15 -3.25
N ALA A 279 -11.50 -7.15 -4.40
CA ALA A 279 -11.67 -5.99 -5.26
C ALA A 279 -12.81 -5.09 -4.72
N SER A 280 -12.45 -4.17 -3.83
CA SER A 280 -13.42 -3.31 -3.12
C SER A 280 -14.09 -2.26 -4.01
N ILE A 281 -13.42 -1.76 -5.04
CA ILE A 281 -14.02 -0.85 -6.02
C ILE A 281 -14.97 -1.62 -6.94
N ALA A 282 -14.54 -2.80 -7.42
CA ALA A 282 -15.33 -3.56 -8.39
C ALA A 282 -16.60 -4.18 -7.78
N GLY A 283 -16.53 -4.67 -6.52
CA GLY A 283 -17.63 -5.40 -5.89
C GLY A 283 -18.23 -4.75 -4.64
N GLY A 284 -17.65 -3.64 -4.17
CA GLY A 284 -18.04 -3.01 -2.91
C GLY A 284 -18.96 -1.80 -3.08
N ARG A 285 -19.28 -1.19 -1.95
CA ARG A 285 -20.07 0.05 -1.84
C ARG A 285 -19.58 0.92 -0.68
N PRO A 286 -19.92 2.24 -0.65
CA PRO A 286 -19.49 3.12 0.44
C PRO A 286 -20.00 2.69 1.81
N GLY A 287 -19.08 2.58 2.78
CA GLY A 287 -19.36 2.24 4.18
C GLY A 287 -18.24 2.74 5.09
N VAL A 288 -18.31 2.43 6.38
CA VAL A 288 -17.31 2.84 7.38
C VAL A 288 -16.60 1.60 7.95
N LEU A 289 -15.27 1.61 7.88
CA LEU A 289 -14.42 0.58 8.46
C LEU A 289 -13.11 1.21 8.97
N HIS A 290 -12.59 0.73 10.09
CA HIS A 290 -11.30 1.16 10.66
C HIS A 290 -11.11 2.69 10.74
N GLY A 291 -12.19 3.41 11.06
CA GLY A 291 -12.14 4.84 11.32
C GLY A 291 -12.28 5.76 10.11
N ASN A 292 -12.55 5.25 8.92
CA ASN A 292 -12.80 6.06 7.73
C ASN A 292 -13.97 5.51 6.88
N ARG A 293 -14.60 6.39 6.11
CA ARG A 293 -15.57 6.02 5.09
C ARG A 293 -14.87 5.77 3.77
N THR A 294 -15.16 4.62 3.15
CA THR A 294 -14.56 4.20 1.87
C THR A 294 -15.42 3.15 1.17
N TYR A 295 -14.98 2.61 0.01
CA TYR A 295 -15.59 1.43 -0.58
C TYR A 295 -15.21 0.17 0.21
N LEU A 296 -16.21 -0.67 0.50
CA LEU A 296 -16.08 -1.89 1.29
C LEU A 296 -16.83 -3.04 0.65
N LEU A 297 -16.26 -4.25 0.76
CA LEU A 297 -16.99 -5.50 0.50
C LEU A 297 -17.90 -5.76 1.69
N MET A 298 -19.21 -5.67 1.47
CA MET A 298 -20.23 -5.91 2.49
C MET A 298 -21.52 -6.43 1.87
N ASN A 299 -22.20 -7.29 2.62
CA ASN A 299 -23.48 -7.83 2.22
C ASN A 299 -24.62 -6.80 2.36
N ASP A 300 -25.86 -7.19 2.03
CA ASP A 300 -27.02 -6.29 2.04
C ASP A 300 -27.38 -5.76 3.44
N ASP A 301 -27.01 -6.49 4.48
CA ASP A 301 -27.18 -6.07 5.88
C ASP A 301 -26.06 -5.13 6.37
N GLY A 302 -25.09 -4.80 5.49
CA GLY A 302 -23.94 -3.92 5.81
C GLY A 302 -22.83 -4.63 6.59
N GLN A 303 -22.86 -5.96 6.71
CA GLN A 303 -21.79 -6.72 7.33
C GLN A 303 -20.62 -6.88 6.37
N ILE A 304 -19.40 -6.72 6.88
CA ILE A 304 -18.18 -6.87 6.08
C ILE A 304 -18.03 -8.31 5.64
N GLU A 305 -17.91 -8.54 4.36
CA GLU A 305 -17.63 -9.85 3.78
C GLU A 305 -16.16 -10.22 3.91
N GLU A 306 -15.87 -11.53 3.98
CA GLU A 306 -14.50 -12.04 3.94
C GLU A 306 -13.89 -11.78 2.56
N ALA A 307 -12.80 -11.03 2.54
CA ALA A 307 -11.99 -10.88 1.36
C ALA A 307 -11.20 -12.15 1.05
N HIS A 308 -10.73 -12.28 -0.19
CA HIS A 308 -9.78 -13.32 -0.59
C HIS A 308 -8.80 -12.81 -1.64
N SER A 309 -7.53 -13.09 -1.41
CA SER A 309 -6.44 -12.98 -2.37
C SER A 309 -5.36 -14.01 -2.04
N ILE A 310 -4.72 -14.59 -3.05
CA ILE A 310 -3.48 -15.35 -2.88
C ILE A 310 -2.37 -14.49 -2.24
N SER A 311 -2.44 -13.19 -2.45
CA SER A 311 -1.55 -12.20 -1.84
C SER A 311 -2.11 -11.73 -0.50
N ALA A 312 -1.46 -12.09 0.61
CA ALA A 312 -1.87 -11.67 1.95
C ALA A 312 -1.87 -10.13 2.13
N GLY A 313 -1.08 -9.39 1.35
CA GLY A 313 -1.06 -7.92 1.40
C GLY A 313 -2.21 -7.24 0.65
N LEU A 314 -2.95 -7.99 -0.17
CA LEU A 314 -4.16 -7.52 -0.86
C LEU A 314 -5.45 -8.12 -0.28
N ASP A 315 -5.34 -9.03 0.67
CA ASP A 315 -6.47 -9.70 1.33
C ASP A 315 -7.12 -8.77 2.38
N TYR A 316 -7.85 -7.77 1.89
CA TYR A 316 -8.47 -6.73 2.71
C TYR A 316 -9.78 -6.25 2.06
N PRO A 317 -10.89 -6.15 2.82
CA PRO A 317 -12.22 -5.86 2.26
C PRO A 317 -12.49 -4.37 2.04
N GLY A 318 -11.48 -3.53 1.97
CA GLY A 318 -11.62 -2.09 1.83
C GLY A 318 -10.48 -1.47 1.05
N ILE A 319 -10.58 -0.16 0.80
CA ILE A 319 -9.58 0.62 0.06
C ILE A 319 -9.36 1.97 0.74
N GLY A 320 -8.25 2.65 0.45
CA GLY A 320 -8.03 4.00 0.95
C GLY A 320 -9.08 5.01 0.45
N PRO A 321 -9.53 5.96 1.29
CA PRO A 321 -10.61 6.88 0.94
C PRO A 321 -10.28 7.82 -0.24
N GLU A 322 -9.01 8.18 -0.42
CA GLU A 322 -8.59 8.97 -1.57
C GLU A 322 -8.70 8.17 -2.88
N HIS A 323 -8.42 6.85 -2.87
CA HIS A 323 -8.65 5.97 -4.01
C HIS A 323 -10.14 5.88 -4.37
N ALA A 324 -11.00 5.74 -3.36
CA ALA A 324 -12.46 5.73 -3.56
C ALA A 324 -12.94 7.02 -4.24
N TRP A 325 -12.45 8.16 -3.79
CA TRP A 325 -12.75 9.45 -4.39
C TRP A 325 -12.20 9.57 -5.82
N LEU A 326 -10.97 9.15 -6.07
CA LEU A 326 -10.35 9.18 -7.40
C LEU A 326 -11.08 8.27 -8.41
N HIS A 327 -11.65 7.17 -7.93
CA HIS A 327 -12.55 6.31 -8.72
C HIS A 327 -13.81 7.06 -9.14
N ASP A 328 -14.54 7.65 -8.19
CA ASP A 328 -15.77 8.39 -8.46
C ASP A 328 -15.55 9.60 -9.39
N MET A 329 -14.36 10.22 -9.27
CA MET A 329 -13.95 11.31 -10.15
C MET A 329 -13.48 10.83 -11.53
N GLY A 330 -13.33 9.53 -11.76
CA GLY A 330 -12.82 8.97 -13.01
C GLY A 330 -11.36 9.31 -13.29
N ARG A 331 -10.57 9.68 -12.25
CA ARG A 331 -9.15 10.04 -12.42
C ARG A 331 -8.25 8.80 -12.51
N VAL A 332 -8.59 7.75 -11.80
CA VAL A 332 -7.89 6.47 -11.79
C VAL A 332 -8.82 5.41 -12.37
N LYS A 333 -8.29 4.61 -13.30
CA LYS A 333 -8.96 3.42 -13.83
C LYS A 333 -8.64 2.24 -12.93
N PHE A 334 -9.66 1.66 -12.31
CA PHE A 334 -9.49 0.46 -11.51
C PHE A 334 -9.78 -0.78 -12.35
N LEU A 335 -8.84 -1.69 -12.32
CA LEU A 335 -8.90 -3.01 -12.96
C LEU A 335 -8.68 -4.06 -11.87
N SER A 336 -8.85 -5.32 -12.20
CA SER A 336 -8.62 -6.40 -11.26
C SER A 336 -7.93 -7.58 -11.94
N ALA A 337 -7.15 -8.35 -11.17
CA ALA A 337 -6.50 -9.57 -11.62
C ALA A 337 -6.84 -10.71 -10.67
N THR A 338 -7.09 -11.88 -11.23
CA THR A 338 -7.33 -13.13 -10.49
C THR A 338 -6.03 -13.71 -9.91
N ASP A 339 -6.16 -14.64 -8.98
CA ASP A 339 -5.01 -15.39 -8.45
C ASP A 339 -4.23 -16.11 -9.55
N ASP A 340 -4.91 -16.68 -10.55
CA ASP A 340 -4.30 -17.32 -11.72
C ASP A 340 -3.46 -16.36 -12.55
N GLU A 341 -4.01 -15.19 -12.87
CA GLU A 341 -3.35 -14.15 -13.64
C GLU A 341 -2.13 -13.58 -12.86
N ALA A 342 -2.29 -13.38 -11.56
CA ALA A 342 -1.21 -12.90 -10.71
C ALA A 342 -0.04 -13.90 -10.64
N VAL A 343 -0.32 -15.21 -10.47
CA VAL A 343 0.73 -16.24 -10.46
C VAL A 343 1.40 -16.37 -11.83
N ALA A 344 0.64 -16.28 -12.91
CA ALA A 344 1.21 -16.29 -14.27
C ALA A 344 2.14 -15.08 -14.49
N ALA A 345 1.73 -13.89 -14.06
CA ALA A 345 2.54 -12.67 -14.16
C ALA A 345 3.79 -12.72 -13.25
N PHE A 346 3.68 -13.29 -12.05
CA PHE A 346 4.81 -13.57 -11.18
C PHE A 346 5.87 -14.41 -11.89
N GLN A 347 5.46 -15.52 -12.51
CA GLN A 347 6.36 -16.41 -13.25
C GLN A 347 6.93 -15.73 -14.51
N LEU A 348 6.10 -14.97 -15.24
CA LEU A 348 6.53 -14.26 -16.46
C LEU A 348 7.63 -13.23 -16.13
N CYS A 349 7.41 -12.37 -15.14
CA CYS A 349 8.39 -11.39 -14.70
C CYS A 349 9.69 -12.07 -14.25
N SER A 350 9.58 -13.14 -13.45
CA SER A 350 10.75 -13.88 -12.98
C SER A 350 11.57 -14.47 -14.13
N LYS A 351 10.92 -15.04 -15.14
CA LYS A 351 11.60 -15.66 -16.30
C LYS A 351 12.19 -14.64 -17.27
N LEU A 352 11.51 -13.51 -17.48
CA LEU A 352 11.96 -12.52 -18.44
C LEU A 352 13.01 -11.57 -17.84
N GLU A 353 12.79 -11.07 -16.62
CA GLU A 353 13.61 -10.01 -16.03
C GLU A 353 14.56 -10.53 -14.93
N GLY A 354 14.46 -11.80 -14.51
CA GLY A 354 15.22 -12.30 -13.37
C GLY A 354 14.84 -11.65 -12.04
N ILE A 355 13.64 -11.05 -11.98
CA ILE A 355 13.12 -10.36 -10.81
C ILE A 355 11.92 -11.14 -10.28
N ILE A 356 11.99 -11.61 -9.04
CA ILE A 356 10.89 -12.28 -8.35
C ILE A 356 10.06 -11.22 -7.63
N PRO A 357 8.93 -10.76 -8.20
CA PRO A 357 8.11 -9.70 -7.60
C PRO A 357 7.29 -10.26 -6.45
N ALA A 358 6.90 -9.43 -5.48
CA ALA A 358 5.86 -9.82 -4.53
C ALA A 358 4.55 -10.16 -5.25
N LEU A 359 3.74 -11.08 -4.72
CA LEU A 359 2.42 -11.41 -5.27
C LEU A 359 1.51 -10.18 -5.38
N GLU A 360 1.66 -9.22 -4.48
CA GLU A 360 1.01 -7.91 -4.57
C GLU A 360 1.34 -7.24 -5.92
N SER A 361 2.63 -7.10 -6.23
CA SER A 361 3.10 -6.48 -7.48
C SER A 361 2.73 -7.31 -8.71
N ALA A 362 2.65 -8.62 -8.56
CA ALA A 362 2.26 -9.54 -9.63
C ALA A 362 0.83 -9.27 -10.13
N HIS A 363 -0.11 -8.85 -9.26
CA HIS A 363 -1.45 -8.40 -9.70
C HIS A 363 -1.36 -7.19 -10.64
N ALA A 364 -0.50 -6.22 -10.32
CA ALA A 364 -0.26 -5.08 -11.22
C ALA A 364 0.35 -5.52 -12.55
N LEU A 365 1.31 -6.45 -12.50
CA LEU A 365 1.97 -6.98 -13.70
C LEU A 365 1.03 -7.80 -14.60
N ALA A 366 -0.02 -8.41 -14.04
CA ALA A 366 -0.96 -9.25 -14.78
C ALA A 366 -1.67 -8.49 -15.92
N ILE A 367 -1.98 -7.21 -15.72
CA ILE A 367 -2.66 -6.39 -16.74
C ILE A 367 -1.70 -5.72 -17.73
N VAL A 368 -0.40 -5.70 -17.42
CA VAL A 368 0.60 -4.95 -18.19
C VAL A 368 0.71 -5.43 -19.64
N PRO A 369 0.79 -6.75 -19.96
CA PRO A 369 0.92 -7.20 -21.32
C PRO A 369 -0.24 -6.74 -22.21
N GLU A 370 -1.47 -6.83 -21.69
CA GLU A 370 -2.67 -6.43 -22.46
C GLU A 370 -2.70 -4.93 -22.74
N ILE A 371 -2.36 -4.10 -21.74
CA ILE A 371 -2.37 -2.64 -21.88
C ILE A 371 -1.20 -2.18 -22.76
N ALA A 372 0.00 -2.70 -22.53
CA ALA A 372 1.20 -2.30 -23.25
C ALA A 372 1.12 -2.64 -24.73
N ALA A 373 0.62 -3.86 -25.08
CA ALA A 373 0.47 -4.30 -26.47
C ALA A 373 -0.46 -3.39 -27.30
N LYS A 374 -1.43 -2.73 -26.66
CA LYS A 374 -2.38 -1.82 -27.32
C LYS A 374 -1.84 -0.40 -27.51
N LYS A 375 -0.65 -0.11 -26.98
CA LYS A 375 -0.04 1.23 -27.00
C LYS A 375 1.11 1.30 -28.01
N PRO A 376 1.34 2.48 -28.63
CA PRO A 376 2.52 2.73 -29.45
C PRO A 376 3.83 2.46 -28.70
N LYS A 377 4.88 2.04 -29.43
CA LYS A 377 6.18 1.63 -28.87
C LYS A 377 6.99 2.76 -28.23
N ASP A 378 6.67 3.99 -28.53
CA ASP A 378 7.30 5.19 -27.99
C ASP A 378 6.66 5.67 -26.68
N LEU A 379 5.50 5.09 -26.27
CA LEU A 379 4.87 5.42 -25.01
C LEU A 379 5.58 4.76 -23.83
N LEU A 380 5.55 5.43 -22.68
CA LEU A 380 6.21 5.02 -21.44
C LEU A 380 5.19 4.57 -20.41
N MET A 381 5.35 3.34 -19.91
CA MET A 381 4.56 2.78 -18.82
C MET A 381 5.46 2.54 -17.62
N VAL A 382 5.05 3.03 -16.44
CA VAL A 382 5.74 2.72 -15.19
C VAL A 382 4.88 1.81 -14.32
N VAL A 383 5.45 0.70 -13.89
CA VAL A 383 4.85 -0.24 -12.95
C VAL A 383 5.59 -0.18 -11.62
N ASN A 384 4.85 -0.02 -10.51
CA ASN A 384 5.45 -0.03 -9.19
C ASN A 384 5.68 -1.48 -8.71
N LEU A 385 6.94 -1.93 -8.65
CA LEU A 385 7.29 -3.16 -7.95
C LEU A 385 7.38 -2.88 -6.45
N SER A 386 6.25 -3.00 -5.78
CA SER A 386 6.05 -2.53 -4.41
C SER A 386 6.80 -3.34 -3.34
N GLY A 387 7.24 -4.57 -3.66
CA GLY A 387 8.00 -5.44 -2.79
C GLY A 387 8.55 -6.67 -3.50
N ARG A 388 9.50 -7.35 -2.85
CA ARG A 388 10.13 -8.58 -3.34
C ARG A 388 9.32 -9.82 -2.98
N GLY A 389 9.43 -10.86 -3.82
CA GLY A 389 8.63 -12.08 -3.74
C GLY A 389 9.22 -13.24 -2.96
N ASP A 390 10.41 -13.09 -2.33
CA ASP A 390 11.01 -14.18 -1.55
C ASP A 390 10.09 -14.73 -0.46
N LYS A 391 9.24 -13.86 0.10
CA LYS A 391 8.24 -14.22 1.11
C LYS A 391 7.09 -15.08 0.57
N ASP A 392 6.87 -15.09 -0.74
CA ASP A 392 5.70 -15.67 -1.39
C ASP A 392 5.98 -17.03 -2.04
N LEU A 393 7.25 -17.46 -2.09
CA LEU A 393 7.67 -18.68 -2.79
C LEU A 393 6.88 -19.92 -2.34
N ALA A 394 6.70 -20.13 -1.03
CA ALA A 394 5.93 -21.26 -0.52
C ALA A 394 4.43 -21.19 -0.91
N SER A 395 3.85 -19.98 -0.97
CA SER A 395 2.47 -19.79 -1.40
C SER A 395 2.30 -20.10 -2.88
N VAL A 396 3.24 -19.65 -3.72
CA VAL A 396 3.26 -19.92 -5.16
C VAL A 396 3.46 -21.41 -5.42
N GLU A 397 4.39 -22.06 -4.73
CA GLU A 397 4.64 -23.50 -4.84
C GLU A 397 3.36 -24.30 -4.52
N ALA A 398 2.74 -24.05 -3.37
CA ALA A 398 1.51 -24.73 -2.95
C ALA A 398 0.34 -24.45 -3.93
N TYR A 399 0.29 -23.28 -4.55
CA TYR A 399 -0.71 -22.96 -5.57
C TYR A 399 -0.50 -23.78 -6.85
N LEU A 400 0.73 -23.83 -7.35
CA LEU A 400 1.08 -24.59 -8.57
C LEU A 400 0.88 -26.09 -8.39
N GLU A 401 1.21 -26.66 -7.23
CA GLU A 401 0.95 -28.05 -6.91
C GLU A 401 -0.54 -28.41 -6.94
N ARG A 402 -1.40 -27.52 -6.39
CA ARG A 402 -2.86 -27.72 -6.44
C ARG A 402 -3.42 -27.68 -7.85
N LYS A 403 -2.88 -26.83 -8.71
CA LYS A 403 -3.31 -26.68 -10.10
C LYS A 403 -2.90 -27.84 -11.00
N ASN A 404 -1.83 -28.56 -10.64
CA ASN A 404 -1.32 -29.72 -11.37
C ASN A 404 -1.97 -31.06 -10.96
N ARG A 405 -2.81 -31.06 -9.92
CA ARG A 405 -3.64 -32.20 -9.48
C ARG A 405 -5.03 -32.18 -10.13
#